data_947d27802b3daed15e378dc1c56c32be
#
_entry.id   947d27802b3daed15e378dc1c56c32be
#
_cell.length_a   1.000
_cell.length_b   1.000
_cell.length_c   1.000
_cell.angle_alpha   90.00
_cell.angle_beta   90.00
_cell.angle_gamma   90.00
#
_symmetry.space_group_name_H-M   'P 1'
#
loop_
_entity.id
_entity.type
_entity.pdbx_description
1 polymer ?
#
loop_
_entity_poly.entity_id
_entity_poly.type
_entity_poly.pdbx_seq_one_letter_code
_entity_poly.pdbx_strand_id
1 'polypeptide(L)'
;MSYKELKSKIDAQQVTFLDGGIGTEILRRGYTWASHQLKSEPELNLEIHQDYIKAGADVITTNTFQLSKRSFRNHFANDEHLEAIGARELLDRAGELIHESVALADKARRSMDHNDTLIAASITTLEWCFRPDRSPDAKEIYNEYLEELTDYADAGADIFLFETFNSTPEAEVAIKAAKEIGIPAWVAFVPYQDGRLLGGQSMKEVVDAMARNEPDVLLLNCAPPDHITAGLEQLAPLWNKPLGVYAHVGKFNPPEWQFTDEYSADQHLQECKHWHDLGATVIGGCCGT
;
A
#
# COMPACT_ATOMS: atom_id res chain seq x y z
N MET A 1 -2.62 13.95 15.01
CA MET A 1 -3.34 12.77 15.58
C MET A 1 -2.35 11.67 15.85
N SER A 2 -2.48 10.91 16.93
CA SER A 2 -1.72 9.69 17.18
C SER A 2 -2.44 8.48 16.56
N TYR A 3 -1.70 7.37 16.34
CA TYR A 3 -2.35 6.14 15.88
C TYR A 3 -3.47 5.65 16.83
N LYS A 4 -3.29 5.85 18.13
CA LYS A 4 -4.31 5.48 19.12
C LYS A 4 -5.63 6.25 18.90
N GLU A 5 -5.55 7.54 18.56
CA GLU A 5 -6.72 8.36 18.25
C GLU A 5 -7.36 7.92 16.93
N LEU A 6 -6.55 7.68 15.89
CA LEU A 6 -7.04 7.12 14.62
C LEU A 6 -7.75 5.78 14.83
N LYS A 7 -7.13 4.88 15.59
CA LYS A 7 -7.74 3.57 15.89
C LYS A 7 -9.07 3.72 16.63
N SER A 8 -9.16 4.66 17.57
CA SER A 8 -10.42 4.92 18.27
C SER A 8 -11.51 5.45 17.32
N LYS A 9 -11.15 6.26 16.32
CA LYS A 9 -12.04 6.73 15.25
C LYS A 9 -12.55 5.55 14.42
N ILE A 10 -11.66 4.65 13.99
CA ILE A 10 -11.97 3.45 13.21
C ILE A 10 -12.86 2.48 14.02
N ASP A 11 -12.52 2.21 15.27
CA ASP A 11 -13.29 1.32 16.17
C ASP A 11 -14.70 1.89 16.46
N ALA A 12 -14.85 3.21 16.43
CA ALA A 12 -16.15 3.90 16.52
C ALA A 12 -16.93 3.94 15.20
N GLN A 13 -16.50 3.18 14.18
CA GLN A 13 -17.11 3.12 12.85
C GLN A 13 -17.14 4.47 12.11
N GLN A 14 -16.23 5.37 12.44
CA GLN A 14 -16.06 6.63 11.71
C GLN A 14 -15.14 6.42 10.51
N VAL A 15 -15.49 7.03 9.37
CA VAL A 15 -14.69 6.91 8.16
C VAL A 15 -13.32 7.55 8.35
N THR A 16 -12.30 6.81 7.95
CA THR A 16 -10.91 7.25 7.84
C THR A 16 -10.54 7.28 6.36
N PHE A 17 -10.04 8.41 5.90
CA PHE A 17 -9.64 8.57 4.50
C PHE A 17 -8.15 8.28 4.31
N LEU A 18 -7.84 7.30 3.45
CA LEU A 18 -6.53 7.18 2.81
C LEU A 18 -6.41 8.16 1.65
N ASP A 19 -5.20 8.41 1.23
CA ASP A 19 -4.89 9.13 -0.01
C ASP A 19 -5.25 8.32 -1.27
N GLY A 20 -4.72 8.72 -2.42
CA GLY A 20 -4.87 8.07 -3.73
C GLY A 20 -3.54 7.61 -4.32
N GLY A 21 -3.58 7.19 -5.58
CA GLY A 21 -2.43 6.59 -6.27
C GLY A 21 -1.32 7.59 -6.64
N ILE A 22 -0.25 7.66 -5.86
CA ILE A 22 0.89 8.58 -6.10
C ILE A 22 1.50 8.36 -7.49
N GLY A 23 1.78 7.11 -7.86
CA GLY A 23 2.39 6.80 -9.17
C GLY A 23 1.56 7.27 -10.35
N THR A 24 0.25 7.10 -10.31
CA THR A 24 -0.64 7.58 -11.39
C THR A 24 -0.83 9.10 -11.34
N GLU A 25 -0.74 9.73 -10.17
CA GLU A 25 -0.75 11.18 -10.06
C GLU A 25 0.53 11.80 -10.66
N ILE A 26 1.68 11.16 -10.49
CA ILE A 26 2.93 11.52 -11.18
C ILE A 26 2.73 11.48 -12.71
N LEU A 27 2.12 10.41 -13.23
CA LEU A 27 1.82 10.28 -14.67
C LEU A 27 0.84 11.37 -15.14
N ARG A 28 -0.22 11.66 -14.36
CA ARG A 28 -1.20 12.70 -14.68
C ARG A 28 -0.59 14.09 -14.80
N ARG A 29 0.47 14.37 -14.03
CA ARG A 29 1.24 15.62 -14.09
C ARG A 29 2.27 15.64 -15.22
N GLY A 30 2.31 14.62 -16.07
CA GLY A 30 3.17 14.56 -17.26
C GLY A 30 4.58 14.05 -17.02
N TYR A 31 4.84 13.46 -15.87
CA TYR A 31 6.12 12.81 -15.56
C TYR A 31 6.04 11.30 -15.81
N THR A 32 7.20 10.68 -16.02
CA THR A 32 7.30 9.23 -16.11
C THR A 32 7.45 8.65 -14.69
N TRP A 33 6.60 7.72 -14.31
CA TRP A 33 6.77 7.02 -13.05
C TRP A 33 7.88 5.97 -13.19
N ALA A 34 9.11 6.40 -12.91
CA ALA A 34 10.29 5.54 -12.92
C ALA A 34 11.12 5.82 -11.67
N SER A 35 11.64 4.77 -11.04
CA SER A 35 12.55 4.87 -9.89
C SER A 35 12.04 5.77 -8.76
N HIS A 36 10.74 5.75 -8.52
CA HIS A 36 10.00 6.50 -7.50
C HIS A 36 10.19 8.03 -7.50
N GLN A 37 11.11 8.56 -8.30
CA GLN A 37 11.40 9.99 -8.48
C GLN A 37 11.60 10.78 -7.16
N LEU A 38 11.95 10.08 -6.08
CA LEU A 38 12.11 10.67 -4.76
C LEU A 38 13.28 11.66 -4.71
N LYS A 39 14.37 11.36 -5.45
CA LYS A 39 15.55 12.22 -5.53
C LYS A 39 15.57 13.13 -6.75
N SER A 40 14.99 12.69 -7.87
CA SER A 40 14.96 13.52 -9.09
C SER A 40 13.87 14.57 -9.07
N GLU A 41 12.72 14.25 -8.44
CA GLU A 41 11.53 15.12 -8.41
C GLU A 41 10.94 15.20 -6.97
N PRO A 42 11.72 15.58 -5.95
CA PRO A 42 11.24 15.60 -4.57
C PRO A 42 10.09 16.59 -4.35
N GLU A 43 10.12 17.73 -5.05
CA GLU A 43 9.07 18.75 -4.94
C GLU A 43 7.74 18.25 -5.49
N LEU A 44 7.75 17.44 -6.57
CA LEU A 44 6.56 16.81 -7.11
C LEU A 44 5.92 15.84 -6.10
N ASN A 45 6.73 15.00 -5.45
CA ASN A 45 6.25 14.09 -4.41
C ASN A 45 5.67 14.87 -3.22
N LEU A 46 6.33 15.94 -2.80
CA LEU A 46 5.86 16.82 -1.74
C LEU A 46 4.51 17.44 -2.08
N GLU A 47 4.35 18.00 -3.29
CA GLU A 47 3.09 18.59 -3.76
C GLU A 47 1.95 17.58 -3.80
N ILE A 48 2.20 16.35 -4.26
CA ILE A 48 1.18 15.29 -4.30
C ILE A 48 0.68 14.96 -2.88
N HIS A 49 1.57 14.76 -1.92
CA HIS A 49 1.19 14.55 -0.53
C HIS A 49 0.38 15.72 0.03
N GLN A 50 0.81 16.97 -0.24
CA GLN A 50 0.08 18.16 0.18
C GLN A 50 -1.34 18.23 -0.40
N ASP A 51 -1.50 17.84 -1.68
CA ASP A 51 -2.81 17.87 -2.33
C ASP A 51 -3.75 16.82 -1.75
N TYR A 52 -3.28 15.61 -1.41
CA TYR A 52 -4.07 14.62 -0.70
C TYR A 52 -4.45 15.07 0.72
N ILE A 53 -3.53 15.71 1.46
CA ILE A 53 -3.82 16.30 2.78
C ILE A 53 -4.89 17.40 2.66
N LYS A 54 -4.78 18.29 1.67
CA LYS A 54 -5.81 19.31 1.38
C LYS A 54 -7.16 18.70 1.04
N ALA A 55 -7.17 17.56 0.35
CA ALA A 55 -8.38 16.82 0.02
C ALA A 55 -9.02 16.14 1.25
N GLY A 56 -8.33 16.08 2.37
CA GLY A 56 -8.86 15.55 3.64
C GLY A 56 -8.38 14.15 4.00
N ALA A 57 -7.26 13.69 3.46
CA ALA A 57 -6.68 12.41 3.85
C ALA A 57 -6.26 12.41 5.33
N ASP A 58 -6.77 11.45 6.11
CA ASP A 58 -6.34 11.18 7.49
C ASP A 58 -4.99 10.44 7.52
N VAL A 59 -4.72 9.67 6.46
CA VAL A 59 -3.50 8.87 6.28
C VAL A 59 -2.99 9.05 4.85
N ILE A 60 -1.72 9.38 4.70
CA ILE A 60 -1.02 9.44 3.41
C ILE A 60 -0.01 8.29 3.31
N THR A 61 0.17 7.75 2.13
CA THR A 61 1.10 6.65 1.86
C THR A 61 2.44 7.17 1.37
N THR A 62 3.52 6.45 1.65
CA THR A 62 4.84 6.76 1.06
C THR A 62 4.91 6.35 -0.41
N ASN A 63 5.70 7.05 -1.22
CA ASN A 63 5.95 6.66 -2.62
C ASN A 63 7.02 5.56 -2.69
N THR A 64 6.71 4.38 -2.15
CA THR A 64 7.64 3.26 -2.01
C THR A 64 7.11 1.93 -2.55
N PHE A 65 6.06 1.99 -3.38
CA PHE A 65 5.51 0.79 -4.03
C PHE A 65 6.60 0.01 -4.77
N GLN A 66 6.84 -1.24 -4.40
CA GLN A 66 7.92 -2.09 -4.90
C GLN A 66 9.34 -1.52 -4.72
N LEU A 67 9.57 -0.74 -3.68
CA LEU A 67 10.89 -0.23 -3.34
C LEU A 67 11.53 -1.13 -2.28
N SER A 68 12.35 -2.07 -2.70
CA SER A 68 13.10 -2.97 -1.81
C SER A 68 14.46 -3.32 -2.41
N LYS A 69 15.37 -3.86 -1.60
CA LYS A 69 16.64 -4.41 -2.08
C LYS A 69 16.43 -5.51 -3.13
N ARG A 70 15.40 -6.35 -2.93
CA ARG A 70 15.02 -7.40 -3.88
C ARG A 70 14.55 -6.82 -5.21
N SER A 71 13.73 -5.78 -5.22
CA SER A 71 13.28 -5.11 -6.44
C SER A 71 14.45 -4.53 -7.23
N PHE A 72 15.42 -3.91 -6.58
CA PHE A 72 16.63 -3.45 -7.24
C PHE A 72 17.47 -4.62 -7.79
N ARG A 73 17.61 -5.69 -7.02
CA ARG A 73 18.33 -6.88 -7.47
C ARG A 73 17.66 -7.53 -8.69
N ASN A 74 16.34 -7.59 -8.71
CA ASN A 74 15.57 -8.16 -9.82
C ASN A 74 15.57 -7.30 -11.08
N HIS A 75 15.82 -6.00 -10.95
CA HIS A 75 16.01 -5.10 -12.10
C HIS A 75 17.31 -5.41 -12.86
N PHE A 76 18.30 -5.98 -12.18
CA PHE A 76 19.58 -6.42 -12.74
C PHE A 76 19.63 -7.96 -12.78
N ALA A 77 20.42 -8.52 -13.69
CA ALA A 77 20.42 -9.95 -13.91
C ALA A 77 20.83 -10.78 -12.66
N ASN A 78 21.76 -10.25 -11.86
CA ASN A 78 22.25 -10.82 -10.59
C ASN A 78 23.26 -9.86 -9.93
N ASP A 79 23.75 -10.23 -8.74
CA ASP A 79 24.74 -9.44 -7.99
C ASP A 79 26.09 -9.29 -8.75
N GLU A 80 26.49 -10.32 -9.53
CA GLU A 80 27.70 -10.26 -10.37
C GLU A 80 27.56 -9.17 -11.45
N HIS A 81 26.37 -9.02 -12.01
CA HIS A 81 26.10 -7.96 -12.98
C HIS A 81 26.18 -6.57 -12.34
N LEU A 82 25.59 -6.39 -11.15
CA LEU A 82 25.68 -5.15 -10.37
C LEU A 82 27.15 -4.79 -10.08
N GLU A 83 27.95 -5.77 -9.67
CA GLU A 83 29.38 -5.60 -9.38
C GLU A 83 30.17 -5.26 -10.63
N ALA A 84 29.88 -5.92 -11.76
CA ALA A 84 30.55 -5.68 -13.04
C ALA A 84 30.31 -4.28 -13.62
N ILE A 85 29.16 -3.67 -13.37
CA ILE A 85 28.83 -2.30 -13.80
C ILE A 85 29.15 -1.24 -12.73
N GLY A 86 29.70 -1.65 -11.57
CA GLY A 86 30.05 -0.74 -10.47
C GLY A 86 28.84 -0.12 -9.77
N ALA A 87 27.75 -0.86 -9.69
CA ALA A 87 26.46 -0.36 -9.16
C ALA A 87 25.93 -1.16 -7.96
N ARG A 88 26.82 -1.89 -7.26
CA ARG A 88 26.44 -2.69 -6.08
C ARG A 88 25.81 -1.84 -4.97
N GLU A 89 26.25 -0.58 -4.84
CA GLU A 89 25.68 0.38 -3.90
C GLU A 89 24.19 0.70 -4.14
N LEU A 90 23.65 0.36 -5.31
CA LEU A 90 22.20 0.52 -5.55
C LEU A 90 21.34 -0.34 -4.60
N LEU A 91 21.86 -1.46 -4.12
CA LEU A 91 21.15 -2.28 -3.13
C LEU A 91 20.97 -1.53 -1.80
N ASP A 92 21.96 -0.73 -1.42
CA ASP A 92 21.91 0.06 -0.19
C ASP A 92 21.02 1.31 -0.35
N ARG A 93 20.75 1.74 -1.59
CA ARG A 93 19.87 2.88 -1.87
C ARG A 93 18.40 2.62 -1.52
N ALA A 94 17.96 1.38 -1.35
CA ALA A 94 16.59 1.10 -0.94
C ALA A 94 16.29 1.77 0.41
N GLY A 95 17.13 1.57 1.43
CA GLY A 95 16.98 2.22 2.73
C GLY A 95 17.04 3.75 2.64
N GLU A 96 17.99 4.32 1.86
CA GLU A 96 18.04 5.77 1.64
C GLU A 96 16.73 6.32 1.05
N LEU A 97 16.15 5.63 0.06
CA LEU A 97 14.92 6.07 -0.60
C LEU A 97 13.69 5.89 0.31
N ILE A 98 13.68 4.88 1.16
CA ILE A 98 12.67 4.72 2.22
C ILE A 98 12.69 5.95 3.14
N HIS A 99 13.86 6.30 3.68
CA HIS A 99 14.00 7.48 4.54
C HIS A 99 13.61 8.78 3.84
N GLU A 100 14.00 8.96 2.58
CA GLU A 100 13.62 10.13 1.78
C GLU A 100 12.11 10.23 1.59
N SER A 101 11.46 9.10 1.28
CA SER A 101 10.00 9.07 1.06
C SER A 101 9.23 9.43 2.33
N VAL A 102 9.60 8.87 3.48
CA VAL A 102 8.98 9.20 4.77
C VAL A 102 9.24 10.66 5.13
N ALA A 103 10.46 11.17 4.89
CA ALA A 103 10.80 12.56 5.15
C ALA A 103 10.00 13.54 4.29
N LEU A 104 9.73 13.22 3.02
CA LEU A 104 8.87 14.03 2.14
C LEU A 104 7.42 14.06 2.61
N ALA A 105 6.87 12.91 3.01
CA ALA A 105 5.53 12.82 3.58
C ALA A 105 5.43 13.62 4.91
N ASP A 106 6.43 13.53 5.78
CA ASP A 106 6.49 14.31 7.03
C ASP A 106 6.62 15.82 6.76
N LYS A 107 7.44 16.21 5.79
CA LYS A 107 7.54 17.60 5.33
C LYS A 107 6.20 18.12 4.80
N ALA A 108 5.44 17.30 4.07
CA ALA A 108 4.12 17.66 3.58
C ALA A 108 3.15 17.97 4.73
N ARG A 109 2.97 17.02 5.67
CA ARG A 109 2.04 17.21 6.80
C ARG A 109 2.41 18.41 7.67
N ARG A 110 3.71 18.67 7.91
CA ARG A 110 4.16 19.82 8.70
C ARG A 110 3.97 21.16 7.99
N SER A 111 4.13 21.18 6.67
CA SER A 111 3.99 22.41 5.88
C SER A 111 2.54 22.90 5.77
N MET A 112 1.58 22.02 6.06
CA MET A 112 0.14 22.26 5.93
C MET A 112 -0.57 22.56 7.25
N ASP A 113 0.15 22.73 8.36
CA ASP A 113 -0.42 22.80 9.72
C ASP A 113 -1.32 21.59 10.09
N HIS A 114 -1.22 20.50 9.33
CA HIS A 114 -1.98 19.26 9.51
C HIS A 114 -1.12 18.17 10.13
N ASN A 115 -0.60 18.40 11.34
CA ASN A 115 0.15 17.40 12.12
C ASN A 115 -0.71 16.18 12.51
N ASP A 116 -2.00 16.22 12.21
CA ASP A 116 -2.94 15.16 12.50
C ASP A 116 -2.94 14.03 11.46
N THR A 117 -2.38 14.26 10.27
CA THR A 117 -2.24 13.23 9.24
C THR A 117 -1.17 12.22 9.63
N LEU A 118 -1.45 10.92 9.50
CA LEU A 118 -0.49 9.84 9.71
C LEU A 118 0.16 9.41 8.41
N ILE A 119 1.37 8.84 8.53
CA ILE A 119 2.16 8.33 7.41
C ILE A 119 2.15 6.80 7.43
N ALA A 120 1.56 6.20 6.40
CA ALA A 120 1.61 4.77 6.16
C ALA A 120 2.74 4.43 5.20
N ALA A 121 3.64 3.56 5.62
CA ALA A 121 4.64 2.98 4.72
C ALA A 121 3.94 2.06 3.72
N SER A 122 4.02 2.38 2.42
CA SER A 122 3.56 1.50 1.33
C SER A 122 4.55 0.36 1.13
N ILE A 123 4.17 -0.84 1.51
CA ILE A 123 4.99 -2.05 1.50
C ILE A 123 4.29 -3.11 0.66
N THR A 124 4.96 -3.61 -0.38
CA THR A 124 4.37 -4.62 -1.27
C THR A 124 4.98 -6.00 -1.05
N THR A 125 4.51 -6.98 -1.83
CA THR A 125 5.16 -8.28 -1.90
C THR A 125 6.62 -8.16 -2.34
N LEU A 126 7.49 -9.02 -1.83
CA LEU A 126 8.94 -9.01 -2.12
C LEU A 126 9.24 -9.23 -3.59
N GLU A 127 8.46 -10.10 -4.24
CA GLU A 127 8.50 -10.29 -5.69
C GLU A 127 7.36 -9.51 -6.35
N TRP A 128 7.31 -9.53 -7.67
CA TRP A 128 6.23 -8.87 -8.42
C TRP A 128 4.86 -9.33 -7.92
N CYS A 129 4.01 -8.40 -7.46
CA CYS A 129 2.74 -8.70 -6.80
C CYS A 129 1.78 -9.60 -7.61
N PHE A 130 1.91 -9.63 -8.95
CA PHE A 130 1.17 -10.53 -9.83
C PHE A 130 1.86 -11.89 -10.06
N ARG A 131 2.91 -12.20 -9.32
CA ARG A 131 3.65 -13.46 -9.39
C ARG A 131 3.82 -14.09 -8.00
N PRO A 132 2.70 -14.42 -7.30
CA PRO A 132 2.75 -15.05 -5.98
C PRO A 132 3.47 -16.41 -5.98
N ASP A 133 3.59 -17.03 -7.16
CA ASP A 133 4.36 -18.26 -7.39
C ASP A 133 5.87 -18.07 -7.22
N ARG A 134 6.37 -16.83 -7.19
CA ARG A 134 7.79 -16.51 -6.99
C ARG A 134 8.12 -16.07 -5.57
N SER A 135 7.14 -16.01 -4.67
CA SER A 135 7.37 -15.63 -3.28
C SER A 135 8.47 -16.51 -2.67
N PRO A 136 9.47 -15.93 -1.98
CA PRO A 136 10.56 -16.68 -1.37
C PRO A 136 10.09 -17.65 -0.28
N ASP A 137 11.00 -18.41 0.34
CA ASP A 137 10.65 -19.17 1.51
C ASP A 137 10.37 -18.30 2.73
N ALA A 138 9.65 -18.84 3.72
CA ALA A 138 9.17 -18.08 4.87
C ALA A 138 10.30 -17.44 5.72
N LYS A 139 11.48 -18.03 5.74
CA LYS A 139 12.63 -17.49 6.47
C LYS A 139 13.22 -16.29 5.74
N GLU A 140 13.35 -16.40 4.44
CA GLU A 140 13.83 -15.32 3.56
C GLU A 140 12.86 -14.14 3.61
N ILE A 141 11.56 -14.40 3.44
CA ILE A 141 10.49 -13.40 3.59
C ILE A 141 10.61 -12.66 4.93
N TYR A 142 10.73 -13.39 6.03
CA TYR A 142 10.81 -12.81 7.37
C TYR A 142 12.03 -11.88 7.52
N ASN A 143 13.20 -12.34 7.09
CA ASN A 143 14.44 -11.56 7.23
C ASN A 143 14.41 -10.30 6.37
N GLU A 144 13.91 -10.38 5.13
CA GLU A 144 13.85 -9.24 4.23
C GLU A 144 12.82 -8.19 4.71
N TYR A 145 11.63 -8.62 5.14
CA TYR A 145 10.69 -7.68 5.74
C TYR A 145 11.22 -7.07 7.04
N LEU A 146 11.86 -7.86 7.92
CA LEU A 146 12.39 -7.31 9.15
C LEU A 146 13.41 -6.20 8.89
N GLU A 147 14.28 -6.36 7.89
CA GLU A 147 15.23 -5.34 7.47
C GLU A 147 14.51 -4.10 6.91
N GLU A 148 13.61 -4.28 5.95
CA GLU A 148 12.88 -3.21 5.30
C GLU A 148 11.99 -2.42 6.28
N LEU A 149 11.27 -3.12 7.16
CA LEU A 149 10.40 -2.52 8.17
C LEU A 149 11.19 -1.74 9.22
N THR A 150 12.42 -2.15 9.52
CA THR A 150 13.32 -1.40 10.40
C THR A 150 13.65 -0.05 9.79
N ASP A 151 13.97 0.00 8.51
CA ASP A 151 14.25 1.26 7.80
C ASP A 151 13.03 2.21 7.86
N TYR A 152 11.80 1.70 7.65
CA TYR A 152 10.58 2.52 7.77
C TYR A 152 10.31 3.00 9.19
N ALA A 153 10.55 2.15 10.19
CA ALA A 153 10.38 2.51 11.60
C ALA A 153 11.37 3.60 12.02
N ASP A 154 12.63 3.45 11.64
CA ASP A 154 13.70 4.41 11.92
C ASP A 154 13.46 5.75 11.18
N ALA A 155 12.86 5.70 10.00
CA ALA A 155 12.44 6.88 9.25
C ALA A 155 11.23 7.61 9.87
N GLY A 156 10.46 6.95 10.74
CA GLY A 156 9.32 7.54 11.45
C GLY A 156 7.96 7.32 10.79
N ALA A 157 7.76 6.21 10.08
CA ALA A 157 6.43 5.80 9.62
C ALA A 157 5.52 5.46 10.81
N ASP A 158 4.25 5.86 10.72
CA ASP A 158 3.26 5.64 11.78
C ASP A 158 2.52 4.31 11.64
N ILE A 159 2.42 3.78 10.41
CA ILE A 159 1.68 2.56 10.04
C ILE A 159 2.48 1.79 8.99
N PHE A 160 2.49 0.47 9.08
CA PHE A 160 2.90 -0.41 7.97
C PHE A 160 1.66 -0.81 7.17
N LEU A 161 1.56 -0.36 5.94
CA LEU A 161 0.51 -0.75 4.99
C LEU A 161 1.08 -1.77 4.00
N PHE A 162 0.86 -3.04 4.31
CA PHE A 162 1.14 -4.14 3.39
C PHE A 162 0.06 -4.17 2.31
N GLU A 163 0.39 -3.77 1.09
CA GLU A 163 -0.59 -3.58 0.04
C GLU A 163 -0.35 -4.43 -1.20
N THR A 164 -1.44 -4.68 -1.92
CA THR A 164 -1.42 -5.42 -3.19
C THR A 164 -0.93 -6.86 -3.04
N PHE A 165 -1.24 -7.48 -1.89
CA PHE A 165 -0.92 -8.88 -1.65
C PHE A 165 -1.87 -9.80 -2.42
N ASN A 166 -1.32 -10.83 -3.06
CA ASN A 166 -2.05 -11.81 -3.86
C ASN A 166 -1.97 -13.23 -3.30
N SER A 167 -1.41 -13.38 -2.09
CA SER A 167 -1.37 -14.66 -1.37
C SER A 167 -1.30 -14.44 0.13
N THR A 168 -1.87 -15.35 0.91
CA THR A 168 -1.86 -15.26 2.37
C THR A 168 -0.53 -15.68 3.02
N PRO A 169 0.24 -16.66 2.52
CA PRO A 169 1.47 -17.11 3.18
C PRO A 169 2.50 -15.99 3.40
N GLU A 170 2.71 -15.14 2.40
CA GLU A 170 3.64 -14.02 2.51
C GLU A 170 3.13 -12.96 3.50
N ALA A 171 1.83 -12.62 3.43
CA ALA A 171 1.20 -11.69 4.36
C ALA A 171 1.31 -12.14 5.82
N GLU A 172 1.13 -13.43 6.10
CA GLU A 172 1.29 -13.98 7.47
C GLU A 172 2.69 -13.76 8.02
N VAL A 173 3.72 -13.91 7.19
CA VAL A 173 5.13 -13.71 7.60
C VAL A 173 5.44 -12.22 7.73
N ALA A 174 4.95 -11.38 6.82
CA ALA A 174 5.11 -9.92 6.88
C ALA A 174 4.53 -9.33 8.18
N ILE A 175 3.31 -9.74 8.57
CA ILE A 175 2.70 -9.30 9.82
C ILE A 175 3.52 -9.74 11.04
N LYS A 176 4.13 -10.94 11.03
CA LYS A 176 5.00 -11.39 12.12
C LYS A 176 6.22 -10.48 12.28
N ALA A 177 6.85 -10.10 11.18
CA ALA A 177 7.97 -9.16 11.20
C ALA A 177 7.51 -7.78 11.72
N ALA A 178 6.36 -7.28 11.29
CA ALA A 178 5.79 -6.02 11.77
C ALA A 178 5.54 -6.03 13.30
N LYS A 179 5.03 -7.13 13.83
CA LYS A 179 4.79 -7.28 15.27
C LYS A 179 6.06 -7.22 16.10
N GLU A 180 7.19 -7.68 15.56
CA GLU A 180 8.48 -7.58 16.25
C GLU A 180 8.97 -6.14 16.34
N ILE A 181 8.73 -5.34 15.30
CA ILE A 181 9.03 -3.91 15.29
C ILE A 181 8.08 -3.12 16.21
N GLY A 182 6.80 -3.54 16.28
CA GLY A 182 5.80 -2.92 17.16
C GLY A 182 5.07 -1.73 16.56
N ILE A 183 5.14 -1.52 15.25
CA ILE A 183 4.33 -0.53 14.51
C ILE A 183 3.03 -1.20 14.03
N PRO A 184 1.89 -0.50 14.08
CA PRO A 184 0.61 -1.01 13.60
C PRO A 184 0.67 -1.51 12.17
N ALA A 185 0.04 -2.66 11.89
CA ALA A 185 0.05 -3.30 10.60
C ALA A 185 -1.34 -3.36 9.96
N TRP A 186 -1.50 -2.77 8.80
CA TRP A 186 -2.65 -2.87 7.92
C TRP A 186 -2.31 -3.76 6.74
N VAL A 187 -3.23 -4.61 6.32
CA VAL A 187 -2.96 -5.56 5.23
C VAL A 187 -4.05 -5.50 4.19
N ALA A 188 -3.66 -5.30 2.93
CA ALA A 188 -4.55 -5.17 1.79
C ALA A 188 -4.30 -6.27 0.75
N PHE A 189 -5.37 -6.93 0.34
CA PHE A 189 -5.37 -7.98 -0.67
C PHE A 189 -6.07 -7.53 -1.96
N VAL A 190 -5.64 -8.10 -3.09
CA VAL A 190 -6.24 -7.85 -4.40
C VAL A 190 -7.28 -8.91 -4.70
N PRO A 191 -8.58 -8.59 -4.68
CA PRO A 191 -9.62 -9.53 -5.10
C PRO A 191 -9.74 -9.57 -6.62
N TYR A 192 -10.02 -10.74 -7.16
CA TYR A 192 -10.47 -10.92 -8.54
C TYR A 192 -12.00 -11.00 -8.61
N GLN A 193 -12.53 -11.02 -9.83
CA GLN A 193 -13.98 -11.00 -10.09
C GLN A 193 -14.76 -12.08 -9.35
N ASP A 194 -14.15 -13.23 -9.09
CA ASP A 194 -14.74 -14.35 -8.36
C ASP A 194 -14.54 -14.24 -6.82
N GLY A 195 -13.93 -13.16 -6.34
CA GLY A 195 -13.62 -12.93 -4.93
C GLY A 195 -12.45 -13.76 -4.40
N ARG A 196 -11.64 -14.39 -5.27
CA ARG A 196 -10.42 -15.09 -4.88
C ARG A 196 -9.19 -14.19 -5.09
N LEU A 197 -8.09 -14.52 -4.42
CA LEU A 197 -6.79 -13.95 -4.70
C LEU A 197 -6.14 -14.66 -5.91
N LEU A 198 -5.16 -14.02 -6.55
CA LEU A 198 -4.37 -14.64 -7.63
C LEU A 198 -3.66 -15.93 -7.18
N GLY A 199 -3.27 -16.01 -5.91
CA GLY A 199 -2.72 -17.22 -5.29
C GLY A 199 -3.76 -18.33 -5.05
N GLY A 200 -5.03 -18.12 -5.43
CA GLY A 200 -6.10 -19.10 -5.36
C GLY A 200 -6.92 -19.08 -4.07
N GLN A 201 -6.49 -18.35 -3.03
CA GLN A 201 -7.18 -18.30 -1.74
C GLN A 201 -8.54 -17.60 -1.86
N SER A 202 -9.56 -18.16 -1.24
CA SER A 202 -10.88 -17.56 -1.04
C SER A 202 -10.85 -16.48 0.06
N MET A 203 -11.83 -15.61 0.12
CA MET A 203 -11.95 -14.63 1.23
C MET A 203 -12.05 -15.30 2.59
N LYS A 204 -12.66 -16.51 2.67
CA LYS A 204 -12.65 -17.28 3.91
C LYS A 204 -11.22 -17.67 4.34
N GLU A 205 -10.40 -18.15 3.42
CA GLU A 205 -9.01 -18.51 3.72
C GLU A 205 -8.17 -17.26 4.08
N VAL A 206 -8.46 -16.11 3.47
CA VAL A 206 -7.88 -14.82 3.87
C VAL A 206 -8.24 -14.51 5.33
N VAL A 207 -9.51 -14.60 5.69
CA VAL A 207 -9.99 -14.37 7.06
C VAL A 207 -9.33 -15.34 8.03
N ASP A 208 -9.29 -16.64 7.72
CA ASP A 208 -8.68 -17.66 8.58
C ASP A 208 -7.17 -17.36 8.82
N ALA A 209 -6.46 -16.90 7.79
CA ALA A 209 -5.06 -16.51 7.90
C ALA A 209 -4.90 -15.23 8.75
N MET A 210 -5.69 -14.21 8.48
CA MET A 210 -5.61 -12.92 9.18
C MET A 210 -6.10 -13.02 10.63
N ALA A 211 -7.06 -13.89 10.94
CA ALA A 211 -7.49 -14.14 12.31
C ALA A 211 -6.36 -14.72 13.19
N ARG A 212 -5.42 -15.46 12.60
CA ARG A 212 -4.23 -15.97 13.33
C ARG A 212 -3.15 -14.89 13.54
N ASN A 213 -3.10 -13.92 12.65
CA ASN A 213 -2.03 -12.92 12.61
C ASN A 213 -2.47 -11.53 13.08
N GLU A 214 -3.77 -11.28 13.19
CA GLU A 214 -4.39 -10.10 13.80
C GLU A 214 -3.84 -8.75 13.32
N PRO A 215 -3.96 -8.40 12.02
CA PRO A 215 -3.67 -7.05 11.58
C PRO A 215 -4.64 -6.06 12.24
N ASP A 216 -4.24 -4.78 12.33
CA ASP A 216 -5.09 -3.72 12.88
C ASP A 216 -6.27 -3.40 11.97
N VAL A 217 -6.06 -3.45 10.64
CA VAL A 217 -7.08 -3.28 9.61
C VAL A 217 -6.85 -4.30 8.49
N LEU A 218 -7.92 -4.92 8.01
CA LEU A 218 -7.91 -5.77 6.82
C LEU A 218 -8.55 -5.03 5.66
N LEU A 219 -7.85 -4.94 4.52
CA LEU A 219 -8.29 -4.14 3.38
C LEU A 219 -8.35 -4.97 2.09
N LEU A 220 -9.10 -4.44 1.11
CA LEU A 220 -9.04 -4.86 -0.29
C LEU A 220 -8.61 -3.69 -1.14
N ASN A 221 -7.66 -3.91 -2.07
CA ASN A 221 -7.12 -2.82 -2.88
C ASN A 221 -6.77 -3.21 -4.31
N CYS A 222 -6.38 -2.21 -5.08
CA CYS A 222 -5.76 -2.33 -6.40
C CYS A 222 -6.52 -3.26 -7.37
N ALA A 223 -7.84 -3.25 -7.28
CA ALA A 223 -8.75 -3.96 -8.18
C ALA A 223 -9.85 -3.00 -8.65
N PRO A 224 -10.53 -3.29 -9.77
CA PRO A 224 -11.69 -2.52 -10.20
C PRO A 224 -12.77 -2.46 -9.12
N PRO A 225 -13.60 -1.41 -9.08
CA PRO A 225 -14.63 -1.24 -8.06
C PRO A 225 -15.58 -2.43 -7.90
N ASP A 226 -15.98 -3.07 -9.00
CA ASP A 226 -16.85 -4.26 -8.98
C ASP A 226 -16.17 -5.48 -8.33
N HIS A 227 -14.87 -5.67 -8.54
CA HIS A 227 -14.09 -6.71 -7.86
C HIS A 227 -13.93 -6.42 -6.37
N ILE A 228 -13.68 -5.15 -6.00
CA ILE A 228 -13.62 -4.71 -4.59
C ILE A 228 -14.96 -5.00 -3.91
N THR A 229 -16.08 -4.63 -4.53
CA THR A 229 -17.42 -4.86 -4.01
C THR A 229 -17.69 -6.36 -3.81
N ALA A 230 -17.43 -7.18 -4.85
CA ALA A 230 -17.61 -8.63 -4.76
C ALA A 230 -16.73 -9.29 -3.69
N GLY A 231 -15.49 -8.81 -3.53
CA GLY A 231 -14.61 -9.28 -2.46
C GLY A 231 -15.10 -8.85 -1.08
N LEU A 232 -15.52 -7.60 -0.91
CA LEU A 232 -15.99 -7.06 0.35
C LEU A 232 -17.30 -7.73 0.83
N GLU A 233 -18.24 -8.00 -0.08
CA GLU A 233 -19.46 -8.74 0.22
C GLU A 233 -19.19 -10.15 0.78
N GLN A 234 -18.12 -10.80 0.32
CA GLN A 234 -17.68 -12.10 0.83
C GLN A 234 -16.91 -11.99 2.14
N LEU A 235 -16.11 -10.92 2.29
CA LEU A 235 -15.19 -10.70 3.42
C LEU A 235 -15.93 -10.18 4.66
N ALA A 236 -16.81 -9.19 4.51
CA ALA A 236 -17.44 -8.48 5.62
C ALA A 236 -18.26 -9.38 6.57
N PRO A 237 -19.03 -10.36 6.09
CA PRO A 237 -19.77 -11.28 6.99
C PRO A 237 -18.87 -12.21 7.81
N LEU A 238 -17.59 -12.35 7.41
CA LEU A 238 -16.64 -13.28 8.03
C LEU A 238 -15.66 -12.59 8.97
N TRP A 239 -15.57 -11.25 8.92
CA TRP A 239 -14.60 -10.45 9.66
C TRP A 239 -15.28 -9.44 10.58
N ASN A 240 -14.92 -9.43 11.86
CA ASN A 240 -15.54 -8.59 12.89
C ASN A 240 -14.62 -7.49 13.44
N LYS A 241 -13.50 -7.23 12.77
CA LYS A 241 -12.55 -6.17 13.08
C LYS A 241 -12.58 -5.12 11.96
N PRO A 242 -11.82 -4.00 12.06
CA PRO A 242 -11.83 -2.96 11.03
C PRO A 242 -11.56 -3.47 9.62
N LEU A 243 -12.34 -2.97 8.68
CA LEU A 243 -12.25 -3.22 7.25
C LEU A 243 -11.96 -1.94 6.48
N GLY A 244 -11.27 -2.07 5.36
CA GLY A 244 -11.04 -0.96 4.45
C GLY A 244 -10.98 -1.35 2.98
N VAL A 245 -11.09 -0.36 2.12
CA VAL A 245 -11.02 -0.54 0.67
C VAL A 245 -10.39 0.68 -0.02
N TYR A 246 -9.61 0.44 -1.09
CA TYR A 246 -9.12 1.46 -2.00
C TYR A 246 -8.96 0.88 -3.41
N ALA A 247 -9.98 1.12 -4.24
CA ALA A 247 -10.08 0.62 -5.61
C ALA A 247 -9.17 1.42 -6.56
N HIS A 248 -8.80 0.81 -7.69
CA HIS A 248 -8.24 1.55 -8.80
C HIS A 248 -9.33 1.96 -9.80
N VAL A 249 -9.11 3.08 -10.52
CA VAL A 249 -9.94 3.50 -11.64
C VAL A 249 -9.07 3.69 -12.88
N GLY A 250 -9.59 3.31 -14.06
CA GLY A 250 -8.81 3.25 -15.29
C GLY A 250 -8.35 1.83 -15.63
N LYS A 251 -7.44 1.70 -16.59
CA LYS A 251 -7.00 0.40 -17.11
C LYS A 251 -5.48 0.31 -17.13
N PHE A 252 -4.95 -0.78 -16.60
CA PHE A 252 -3.55 -1.11 -16.76
C PHE A 252 -3.35 -1.92 -18.03
N ASN A 253 -2.70 -1.31 -19.02
CA ASN A 253 -2.27 -1.96 -20.25
C ASN A 253 -0.74 -1.94 -20.28
N PRO A 254 -0.08 -2.98 -19.74
CA PRO A 254 1.35 -2.96 -19.51
C PRO A 254 2.18 -2.49 -20.71
N PRO A 255 3.14 -1.58 -20.53
CA PRO A 255 3.57 -0.99 -19.25
C PRO A 255 2.81 0.29 -18.83
N GLU A 256 1.74 0.67 -19.55
CA GLU A 256 1.08 1.97 -19.43
C GLU A 256 -0.20 1.91 -18.61
N TRP A 257 -0.45 2.96 -17.81
CA TRP A 257 -1.73 3.23 -17.20
C TRP A 257 -2.57 4.09 -18.12
N GLN A 258 -3.81 3.65 -18.39
CA GLN A 258 -4.77 4.40 -19.19
C GLN A 258 -5.81 5.05 -18.27
N PHE A 259 -5.77 6.37 -18.19
CA PHE A 259 -6.84 7.14 -17.58
C PHE A 259 -8.09 7.05 -18.46
N THR A 260 -9.22 6.68 -17.88
CA THR A 260 -10.49 6.58 -18.60
C THR A 260 -11.53 7.44 -17.90
N ASP A 261 -12.43 8.04 -18.68
CA ASP A 261 -13.61 8.75 -18.14
C ASP A 261 -14.78 7.79 -17.84
N GLU A 262 -14.53 6.47 -17.89
CA GLU A 262 -15.56 5.45 -17.64
C GLU A 262 -16.05 5.47 -16.20
N TYR A 263 -15.30 6.12 -15.29
CA TYR A 263 -15.59 6.17 -13.86
C TYR A 263 -15.45 7.59 -13.32
N SER A 264 -16.58 8.26 -13.19
CA SER A 264 -16.60 9.65 -12.68
C SER A 264 -16.39 9.72 -11.17
N ALA A 265 -16.02 10.90 -10.66
CA ALA A 265 -15.92 11.16 -9.23
C ALA A 265 -17.23 10.88 -8.47
N ASP A 266 -18.38 11.19 -9.09
CA ASP A 266 -19.70 10.92 -8.50
C ASP A 266 -19.98 9.41 -8.39
N GLN A 267 -19.60 8.63 -9.41
CA GLN A 267 -19.70 7.17 -9.35
C GLN A 267 -18.80 6.61 -8.26
N HIS A 268 -17.55 7.08 -8.18
CA HIS A 268 -16.63 6.66 -7.13
C HIS A 268 -17.19 6.98 -5.73
N LEU A 269 -17.79 8.16 -5.54
CA LEU A 269 -18.45 8.53 -4.29
C LEU A 269 -19.61 7.60 -3.94
N GLN A 270 -20.40 7.14 -4.93
CA GLN A 270 -21.47 6.18 -4.68
C GLN A 270 -20.92 4.82 -4.23
N GLU A 271 -19.84 4.36 -4.87
CA GLU A 271 -19.17 3.11 -4.44
C GLU A 271 -18.59 3.26 -3.02
N CYS A 272 -17.94 4.36 -2.70
CA CYS A 272 -17.42 4.60 -1.34
C CYS A 272 -18.53 4.53 -0.29
N LYS A 273 -19.71 5.09 -0.58
CA LYS A 273 -20.87 4.99 0.32
C LYS A 273 -21.37 3.55 0.44
N HIS A 274 -21.43 2.84 -0.68
CA HIS A 274 -21.82 1.43 -0.69
C HIS A 274 -20.84 0.56 0.11
N TRP A 275 -19.53 0.76 -0.06
CA TRP A 275 -18.53 0.03 0.73
C TRP A 275 -18.60 0.36 2.23
N HIS A 276 -18.90 1.63 2.55
CA HIS A 276 -19.15 1.99 3.95
C HIS A 276 -20.38 1.27 4.52
N ASP A 277 -21.48 1.19 3.77
CA ASP A 277 -22.68 0.46 4.16
C ASP A 277 -22.41 -1.06 4.34
N LEU A 278 -21.44 -1.61 3.60
CA LEU A 278 -20.95 -2.97 3.76
C LEU A 278 -19.98 -3.15 4.95
N GLY A 279 -19.60 -2.08 5.64
CA GLY A 279 -18.79 -2.11 6.85
C GLY A 279 -17.34 -1.65 6.69
N ALA A 280 -16.91 -1.13 5.53
CA ALA A 280 -15.61 -0.52 5.39
C ALA A 280 -15.54 0.83 6.09
N THR A 281 -14.56 1.01 6.98
CA THR A 281 -14.33 2.27 7.72
C THR A 281 -13.05 2.98 7.29
N VAL A 282 -12.15 2.30 6.58
CA VAL A 282 -10.99 2.90 5.94
C VAL A 282 -11.23 2.91 4.44
N ILE A 283 -11.30 4.09 3.82
CA ILE A 283 -11.64 4.25 2.41
C ILE A 283 -10.62 5.17 1.76
N GLY A 284 -10.12 4.79 0.61
CA GLY A 284 -9.17 5.58 -0.18
C GLY A 284 -9.22 5.27 -1.66
N GLY A 285 -8.22 5.77 -2.38
CA GLY A 285 -7.99 5.48 -3.78
C GLY A 285 -6.71 4.71 -4.03
N CYS A 286 -6.67 4.00 -5.15
CA CYS A 286 -5.46 3.38 -5.68
C CYS A 286 -5.13 4.03 -7.04
N CYS A 287 -4.55 3.30 -7.97
CA CYS A 287 -4.17 3.85 -9.26
C CYS A 287 -5.36 4.54 -9.98
N GLY A 288 -5.10 5.74 -10.54
CA GLY A 288 -6.07 6.51 -11.31
C GLY A 288 -7.04 7.39 -10.51
N THR A 289 -6.95 7.32 -9.19
CA THR A 289 -7.79 8.17 -8.30
C THR A 289 -7.05 9.42 -7.86
#